data_09ea2576a60346abf3e8090adaf204f1
#
_entry.id   09ea2576a60346abf3e8090adaf204f1
#
_cell.length_a   1.000
_cell.length_b   1.000
_cell.length_c   1.000
_cell.angle_alpha   90.00
_cell.angle_beta   90.00
_cell.angle_gamma   90.00
#
_symmetry.space_group_name_H-M   'P 1'
#
loop_
_entity.id
_entity.type
_entity.pdbx_description
1 polymer ?
#
loop_
_entity_poly.entity_id
_entity_poly.type
_entity_poly.pdbx_seq_one_letter_code
_entity_poly.pdbx_strand_id
1 'polypeptide(L)'
;MRAQSIIVSLLTLYMATFCPAVELFSSQQKKEAFLKALKKQDERYDPAERMIRRPFSSPGYHTTLKGGFVHPTRDSLNYAVALLDSGQSDRLERAEQILRRVIALQDQDPKSRTYGIWSWFMEELLEKMSPPDWNWADFCGAQLLQVAIDYMDRLPADLQQQIRDSILHAGRAIKRRNVGPGYTNIAIMGAYVTLVAGELFDNAELADYGKARLKRFHEHTFKHGSFSEYNSPTYSVVAIKELTRLLRHVKDAESQRLLHELNRFAWRHVGRHFHPPSRQWAGPHSRCYATLLRDSTLAFIQRSTNGKVHFLPESKTFESLDAHRLSARCPEEFLHYFTKLPGPRLEIETFARNAGDRHDIIGTTFLHRDFTLASVNIGDLWNQRRPLLAYWKTAVGVVAMRLRCLHDDYDYSSASLFTIQDKGDVLGAVVFATDRGDTHISLDRLKNATIKVKDLRLRLQFEGAVDKFKLPTKSELNQPMTVSSGRVNINLKIPHAVFSHEPITMETGRAGNTAYINIILYRGEEKEINFTQINEAAIIFALSVSSQQTSIPNSQLSIVNSQSRVDAHWLRPDQSQMSLSVPAKPLSSGKQKAAASAEYGVTNPWKSPMDRVR
;
A
#
# COMPACT_ATOMS: atom_id res chain seq x y z
N MET A 1 -65.81 -58.95 28.66
CA MET A 1 -65.49 -57.54 28.49
C MET A 1 -64.06 -57.48 28.02
N ARG A 2 -63.82 -57.14 26.77
CA ARG A 2 -62.48 -57.14 26.13
C ARG A 2 -61.91 -55.71 26.19
N ALA A 3 -60.72 -55.55 26.78
CA ALA A 3 -59.97 -54.31 26.73
C ALA A 3 -59.12 -54.26 25.44
N GLN A 4 -59.33 -53.24 24.62
CA GLN A 4 -58.50 -52.96 23.47
C GLN A 4 -57.34 -52.06 23.85
N SER A 5 -56.14 -52.56 23.65
CA SER A 5 -54.88 -51.75 23.77
C SER A 5 -54.66 -50.98 22.48
N ILE A 6 -54.61 -49.66 22.57
CA ILE A 6 -54.21 -48.76 21.47
C ILE A 6 -52.70 -48.52 21.58
N ILE A 7 -51.96 -49.01 20.57
CA ILE A 7 -50.52 -48.70 20.41
C ILE A 7 -50.44 -47.37 19.60
N VAL A 8 -49.95 -46.30 20.26
CA VAL A 8 -49.64 -45.04 19.60
C VAL A 8 -48.16 -45.10 19.18
N SER A 9 -47.93 -45.23 17.87
CA SER A 9 -46.61 -45.09 17.26
C SER A 9 -46.26 -43.61 17.15
N LEU A 10 -45.28 -43.14 17.94
CA LEU A 10 -44.64 -41.83 17.75
C LEU A 10 -43.70 -41.92 16.54
N LEU A 11 -44.08 -41.34 15.40
CA LEU A 11 -43.18 -41.00 14.31
C LEU A 11 -42.44 -39.73 14.69
N THR A 12 -41.16 -39.85 15.07
CA THR A 12 -40.27 -38.72 15.24
C THR A 12 -39.84 -38.21 13.85
N LEU A 13 -40.48 -37.14 13.40
CA LEU A 13 -40.06 -36.41 12.20
C LEU A 13 -38.75 -35.67 12.49
N TYR A 14 -37.63 -36.17 11.97
CA TYR A 14 -36.37 -35.42 11.91
C TYR A 14 -36.57 -34.30 10.90
N MET A 15 -36.92 -33.10 11.34
CA MET A 15 -36.80 -31.92 10.53
C MET A 15 -35.28 -31.62 10.41
N ALA A 16 -34.69 -32.00 9.29
CA ALA A 16 -33.43 -31.46 8.86
C ALA A 16 -33.61 -29.94 8.71
N THR A 17 -33.10 -29.19 9.64
CA THR A 17 -32.99 -27.74 9.52
C THR A 17 -32.04 -27.46 8.36
N PHE A 18 -32.58 -27.23 7.18
CA PHE A 18 -31.89 -26.64 6.06
C PHE A 18 -31.39 -25.27 6.54
N CYS A 19 -30.13 -25.18 6.90
CA CYS A 19 -29.46 -23.90 7.02
C CYS A 19 -29.50 -23.25 5.62
N PRO A 20 -30.16 -22.09 5.42
CA PRO A 20 -30.22 -21.50 4.10
C PRO A 20 -28.80 -21.25 3.62
N ALA A 21 -28.48 -21.79 2.43
CA ALA A 21 -27.22 -21.52 1.76
C ALA A 21 -27.02 -19.99 1.75
N VAL A 22 -25.90 -19.53 2.32
CA VAL A 22 -25.57 -18.10 2.35
C VAL A 22 -25.63 -17.61 0.90
N GLU A 23 -26.55 -16.70 0.60
CA GLU A 23 -26.69 -16.14 -0.74
C GLU A 23 -25.45 -15.25 -1.02
N LEU A 24 -24.42 -15.85 -1.60
CA LEU A 24 -23.12 -15.22 -1.84
C LEU A 24 -23.19 -14.12 -2.91
N PHE A 25 -24.22 -14.17 -3.77
CA PHE A 25 -24.36 -13.24 -4.89
C PHE A 25 -25.67 -12.47 -4.79
N SER A 26 -25.61 -11.17 -4.71
CA SER A 26 -26.78 -10.29 -4.64
C SER A 26 -27.49 -10.08 -5.99
N SER A 27 -27.00 -10.67 -7.09
CA SER A 27 -27.65 -10.69 -8.41
C SER A 27 -27.07 -11.77 -9.31
N GLN A 28 -27.87 -12.25 -10.26
CA GLN A 28 -27.45 -13.20 -11.28
C GLN A 28 -26.27 -12.68 -12.11
N GLN A 29 -26.26 -11.39 -12.45
CA GLN A 29 -25.20 -10.76 -13.22
C GLN A 29 -23.84 -10.79 -12.50
N LYS A 30 -23.82 -10.63 -11.17
CA LYS A 30 -22.60 -10.77 -10.35
C LYS A 30 -22.11 -12.21 -10.31
N LYS A 31 -23.01 -13.17 -10.23
CA LYS A 31 -22.70 -14.60 -10.31
C LYS A 31 -22.07 -14.95 -11.66
N GLU A 32 -22.63 -14.46 -12.76
CA GLU A 32 -22.08 -14.68 -14.11
C GLU A 32 -20.67 -14.07 -14.27
N ALA A 33 -20.46 -12.84 -13.80
CA ALA A 33 -19.14 -12.19 -13.82
C ALA A 33 -18.10 -12.98 -13.01
N PHE A 34 -18.48 -13.48 -11.84
CA PHE A 34 -17.66 -14.37 -11.03
C PHE A 34 -17.32 -15.68 -11.74
N LEU A 35 -18.33 -16.36 -12.31
CA LEU A 35 -18.12 -17.62 -13.03
C LEU A 35 -17.20 -17.43 -14.25
N LYS A 36 -17.30 -16.29 -14.93
CA LYS A 36 -16.39 -15.91 -16.02
C LYS A 36 -14.95 -15.72 -15.52
N ALA A 37 -14.77 -15.08 -14.36
CA ALA A 37 -13.45 -14.92 -13.75
C ALA A 37 -12.89 -16.27 -13.28
N LEU A 38 -13.75 -17.14 -12.74
CA LEU A 38 -13.39 -18.49 -12.31
C LEU A 38 -12.92 -19.35 -13.49
N LYS A 39 -13.62 -19.30 -14.64
CA LYS A 39 -13.23 -20.03 -15.85
C LYS A 39 -11.82 -19.69 -16.33
N LYS A 40 -11.37 -18.42 -16.20
CA LYS A 40 -9.98 -18.03 -16.51
C LYS A 40 -8.96 -18.69 -15.58
N GLN A 41 -9.35 -19.06 -14.35
CA GLN A 41 -8.49 -19.81 -13.44
C GLN A 41 -8.53 -21.32 -13.73
N ASP A 42 -9.67 -21.84 -14.21
CA ASP A 42 -9.75 -23.25 -14.66
C ASP A 42 -8.69 -23.57 -15.74
N GLU A 43 -8.42 -22.62 -16.63
CA GLU A 43 -7.38 -22.73 -17.67
C GLU A 43 -5.94 -22.84 -17.12
N ARG A 44 -5.75 -22.44 -15.87
CA ARG A 44 -4.45 -22.47 -15.16
C ARG A 44 -4.33 -23.66 -14.21
N TYR A 45 -5.40 -24.43 -14.04
CA TYR A 45 -5.35 -25.59 -13.15
C TYR A 45 -4.52 -26.71 -13.77
N ASP A 46 -3.53 -27.19 -13.03
CA ASP A 46 -2.74 -28.34 -13.37
C ASP A 46 -3.32 -29.57 -12.63
N PRO A 47 -3.97 -30.52 -13.35
CA PRO A 47 -4.57 -31.68 -12.71
C PRO A 47 -3.54 -32.69 -12.18
N ALA A 48 -2.30 -32.72 -12.71
CA ALA A 48 -1.26 -33.60 -12.22
C ALA A 48 -0.77 -33.18 -10.84
N GLU A 49 -0.58 -31.87 -10.64
CA GLU A 49 -0.14 -31.32 -9.36
C GLU A 49 -1.31 -30.87 -8.47
N ARG A 50 -2.54 -30.85 -8.99
CA ARG A 50 -3.74 -30.43 -8.27
C ARG A 50 -3.63 -29.02 -7.71
N MET A 51 -3.01 -28.11 -8.47
CA MET A 51 -2.75 -26.73 -8.09
C MET A 51 -2.88 -25.78 -9.30
N ILE A 52 -2.97 -24.49 -9.04
CA ILE A 52 -2.86 -23.46 -10.07
C ILE A 52 -1.41 -23.39 -10.55
N ARG A 53 -1.20 -23.36 -11.87
CA ARG A 53 0.09 -23.19 -12.53
C ARG A 53 0.16 -21.83 -13.22
N ARG A 54 1.26 -21.10 -13.05
CA ARG A 54 1.45 -19.81 -13.73
C ARG A 54 2.92 -19.53 -14.07
N PRO A 55 3.19 -18.68 -15.08
CA PRO A 55 4.54 -18.20 -15.31
C PRO A 55 5.04 -17.37 -14.11
N PHE A 56 6.34 -17.42 -13.88
CA PHE A 56 7.01 -16.76 -12.78
C PHE A 56 8.33 -16.14 -13.23
N SER A 57 8.63 -14.96 -12.68
CA SER A 57 9.93 -14.31 -12.72
C SER A 57 10.28 -13.86 -11.31
N SER A 58 11.49 -14.16 -10.88
CA SER A 58 11.93 -13.93 -9.51
C SER A 58 11.94 -12.43 -9.15
N PRO A 59 11.40 -12.04 -8.00
CA PRO A 59 11.55 -10.69 -7.47
C PRO A 59 12.94 -10.44 -6.86
N GLY A 60 13.81 -11.47 -6.81
CA GLY A 60 15.14 -11.38 -6.22
C GLY A 60 15.21 -11.56 -4.71
N TYR A 61 14.11 -11.94 -4.05
CA TYR A 61 14.03 -12.18 -2.61
C TYR A 61 12.98 -13.24 -2.27
N HIS A 62 13.07 -13.83 -1.09
CA HIS A 62 12.24 -14.91 -0.54
C HIS A 62 12.30 -16.22 -1.31
N THR A 63 12.79 -16.27 -2.52
CA THR A 63 12.87 -17.46 -3.34
C THR A 63 14.24 -17.58 -4.02
N THR A 64 14.71 -18.80 -4.20
CA THR A 64 15.90 -19.12 -4.98
C THR A 64 15.57 -19.40 -6.45
N LEU A 65 14.29 -19.64 -6.76
CA LEU A 65 13.82 -19.82 -8.13
C LEU A 65 14.07 -18.55 -8.95
N LYS A 66 14.50 -18.70 -10.20
CA LYS A 66 14.80 -17.57 -11.09
C LYS A 66 13.64 -17.23 -12.01
N GLY A 67 12.93 -18.23 -12.51
CA GLY A 67 11.83 -18.09 -13.45
C GLY A 67 11.25 -19.44 -13.85
N GLY A 68 10.39 -19.44 -14.87
CA GLY A 68 9.72 -20.62 -15.38
C GLY A 68 8.25 -20.69 -14.98
N PHE A 69 7.73 -21.89 -14.72
CA PHE A 69 6.36 -22.10 -14.23
C PHE A 69 6.40 -22.57 -12.78
N VAL A 70 5.43 -22.10 -12.00
CA VAL A 70 5.31 -22.44 -10.58
C VAL A 70 3.86 -22.71 -10.19
N HIS A 71 3.68 -23.46 -9.07
CA HIS A 71 2.40 -23.75 -8.45
C HIS A 71 2.30 -23.00 -7.11
N PRO A 72 1.71 -21.79 -7.10
CA PRO A 72 1.65 -20.95 -5.89
C PRO A 72 0.61 -21.48 -4.89
N THR A 73 1.03 -21.69 -3.65
CA THR A 73 0.21 -22.24 -2.56
C THR A 73 -0.98 -21.34 -2.23
N ARG A 74 -0.75 -20.03 -2.08
CA ARG A 74 -1.79 -19.05 -1.79
C ARG A 74 -2.82 -18.90 -2.90
N ASP A 75 -2.38 -18.84 -4.17
CA ASP A 75 -3.29 -18.68 -5.30
C ASP A 75 -4.15 -19.94 -5.49
N SER A 76 -3.59 -21.12 -5.22
CA SER A 76 -4.32 -22.39 -5.25
C SER A 76 -5.40 -22.47 -4.15
N LEU A 77 -5.13 -21.99 -2.93
CA LEU A 77 -6.16 -21.87 -1.89
C LEU A 77 -7.26 -20.87 -2.26
N ASN A 78 -6.91 -19.72 -2.82
CA ASN A 78 -7.90 -18.76 -3.33
C ASN A 78 -8.81 -19.39 -4.39
N TYR A 79 -8.24 -20.20 -5.26
CA TYR A 79 -8.99 -20.90 -6.28
C TYR A 79 -9.88 -21.99 -5.68
N ALA A 80 -9.41 -22.76 -4.69
CA ALA A 80 -10.22 -23.74 -3.98
C ALA A 80 -11.44 -23.12 -3.32
N VAL A 81 -11.28 -21.97 -2.62
CA VAL A 81 -12.40 -21.20 -2.08
C VAL A 81 -13.38 -20.79 -3.17
N ALA A 82 -12.89 -20.29 -4.31
CA ALA A 82 -13.76 -19.88 -5.41
C ALA A 82 -14.49 -21.05 -6.08
N LEU A 83 -13.90 -22.23 -6.15
CA LEU A 83 -14.57 -23.44 -6.61
C LEU A 83 -15.76 -23.80 -5.70
N LEU A 84 -15.57 -23.75 -4.37
CA LEU A 84 -16.62 -23.96 -3.39
C LEU A 84 -17.72 -22.90 -3.50
N ASP A 85 -17.35 -21.62 -3.72
CA ASP A 85 -18.28 -20.50 -3.91
C ASP A 85 -19.17 -20.64 -5.14
N SER A 86 -18.68 -21.34 -6.17
CA SER A 86 -19.47 -21.56 -7.38
C SER A 86 -20.75 -22.35 -7.14
N GLY A 87 -20.76 -23.16 -6.08
CA GLY A 87 -21.87 -24.05 -5.75
C GLY A 87 -22.07 -25.22 -6.74
N GLN A 88 -21.14 -25.39 -7.70
CA GLN A 88 -21.21 -26.44 -8.72
C GLN A 88 -20.64 -27.75 -8.17
N SER A 89 -21.42 -28.83 -8.25
CA SER A 89 -21.04 -30.13 -7.68
C SER A 89 -19.82 -30.76 -8.34
N ASP A 90 -19.64 -30.57 -9.64
CA ASP A 90 -18.48 -31.02 -10.42
C ASP A 90 -17.15 -30.36 -10.01
N ARG A 91 -17.23 -29.26 -9.26
CA ARG A 91 -16.06 -28.51 -8.77
C ARG A 91 -15.65 -28.85 -7.34
N LEU A 92 -16.51 -29.53 -6.59
CA LEU A 92 -16.24 -29.89 -5.19
C LEU A 92 -15.02 -30.80 -5.06
N GLU A 93 -14.97 -31.87 -5.82
CA GLU A 93 -13.84 -32.81 -5.80
C GLU A 93 -12.50 -32.11 -6.10
N ARG A 94 -12.48 -31.21 -7.10
CA ARG A 94 -11.29 -30.42 -7.41
C ARG A 94 -10.87 -29.53 -6.23
N ALA A 95 -11.82 -28.88 -5.57
CA ALA A 95 -11.54 -28.07 -4.39
C ALA A 95 -10.92 -28.91 -3.27
N GLU A 96 -11.46 -30.10 -2.98
CA GLU A 96 -10.94 -31.03 -1.99
C GLU A 96 -9.51 -31.48 -2.33
N GLN A 97 -9.24 -31.82 -3.58
CA GLN A 97 -7.91 -32.22 -4.05
C GLN A 97 -6.88 -31.09 -3.85
N ILE A 98 -7.25 -29.85 -4.15
CA ILE A 98 -6.38 -28.68 -3.95
C ILE A 98 -6.15 -28.45 -2.46
N LEU A 99 -7.18 -28.50 -1.63
CA LEU A 99 -7.07 -28.31 -0.18
C LEU A 99 -6.11 -29.32 0.43
N ARG A 100 -6.28 -30.62 0.12
CA ARG A 100 -5.37 -31.67 0.59
C ARG A 100 -3.94 -31.43 0.12
N ARG A 101 -3.76 -31.07 -1.16
CA ARG A 101 -2.42 -30.82 -1.73
C ARG A 101 -1.70 -29.68 -1.06
N VAL A 102 -2.39 -28.56 -0.86
CA VAL A 102 -1.76 -27.38 -0.23
C VAL A 102 -1.54 -27.58 1.27
N ILE A 103 -2.48 -28.21 2.00
CA ILE A 103 -2.28 -28.53 3.42
C ILE A 103 -1.05 -29.42 3.62
N ALA A 104 -0.81 -30.41 2.75
CA ALA A 104 0.35 -31.28 2.83
C ALA A 104 1.69 -30.54 2.62
N LEU A 105 1.69 -29.31 2.10
CA LEU A 105 2.89 -28.47 1.94
C LEU A 105 3.17 -27.58 3.17
N GLN A 106 2.31 -27.60 4.20
CA GLN A 106 2.54 -26.86 5.44
C GLN A 106 3.62 -27.57 6.28
N ASP A 107 4.53 -26.79 6.83
CA ASP A 107 5.42 -27.29 7.88
C ASP A 107 4.65 -27.43 9.20
N GLN A 108 4.39 -28.67 9.61
CA GLN A 108 3.60 -28.98 10.80
C GLN A 108 4.45 -29.42 12.01
N ASP A 109 5.79 -29.47 11.88
CA ASP A 109 6.67 -29.82 12.99
C ASP A 109 6.81 -28.64 13.98
N PRO A 110 6.29 -28.74 15.22
CA PRO A 110 6.39 -27.66 16.22
C PRO A 110 7.82 -27.24 16.57
N LYS A 111 8.80 -28.12 16.34
CA LYS A 111 10.23 -27.87 16.57
C LYS A 111 10.89 -27.12 15.42
N SER A 112 10.27 -27.13 14.25
CA SER A 112 10.81 -26.47 13.07
C SER A 112 10.83 -24.94 13.24
N ARG A 113 11.85 -24.33 12.64
CA ARG A 113 11.95 -22.87 12.53
C ARG A 113 10.81 -22.28 11.70
N THR A 114 10.34 -23.04 10.70
CA THR A 114 9.28 -22.64 9.76
C THR A 114 7.91 -23.22 10.10
N TYR A 115 7.74 -23.68 11.35
CA TYR A 115 6.48 -24.24 11.83
C TYR A 115 5.27 -23.39 11.46
N GLY A 116 4.25 -24.04 10.91
CA GLY A 116 2.93 -23.48 10.61
C GLY A 116 2.84 -22.62 9.36
N ILE A 117 3.94 -22.49 8.58
CA ILE A 117 3.93 -21.74 7.33
C ILE A 117 4.04 -22.66 6.10
N TRP A 118 3.85 -22.09 4.93
CA TRP A 118 4.02 -22.71 3.61
C TRP A 118 5.12 -22.02 2.83
N SER A 119 5.75 -22.73 1.88
CA SER A 119 6.53 -22.08 0.84
C SER A 119 5.63 -21.27 -0.11
N TRP A 120 6.22 -20.33 -0.83
CA TRP A 120 5.49 -19.59 -1.85
C TRP A 120 4.98 -20.50 -2.97
N PHE A 121 5.82 -21.48 -3.34
CA PHE A 121 5.60 -22.37 -4.47
C PHE A 121 5.87 -23.82 -4.05
N MET A 122 5.15 -24.75 -4.67
CA MET A 122 5.35 -26.17 -4.47
C MET A 122 6.75 -26.63 -4.85
N GLU A 123 7.35 -26.00 -5.85
CA GLU A 123 8.68 -26.32 -6.40
C GLU A 123 9.83 -25.98 -5.47
N GLU A 124 9.58 -25.23 -4.40
CA GLU A 124 10.63 -24.79 -3.49
C GLU A 124 10.31 -25.17 -2.06
N LEU A 125 11.15 -26.00 -1.45
CA LEU A 125 11.06 -26.34 -0.05
C LEU A 125 11.32 -25.11 0.83
N LEU A 126 10.68 -25.02 1.99
CA LEU A 126 10.81 -23.90 2.93
C LEU A 126 12.27 -23.62 3.34
N GLU A 127 13.08 -24.66 3.51
CA GLU A 127 14.51 -24.56 3.84
C GLU A 127 15.37 -23.89 2.75
N LYS A 128 14.92 -23.96 1.49
CA LYS A 128 15.60 -23.34 0.33
C LYS A 128 15.21 -21.88 0.14
N MET A 129 14.10 -21.43 0.70
CA MET A 129 13.66 -20.03 0.62
C MET A 129 14.66 -19.11 1.35
N SER A 130 14.94 -17.93 0.77
CA SER A 130 15.96 -17.00 1.28
C SER A 130 15.46 -15.57 1.40
N PRO A 131 15.02 -15.19 2.62
CA PRO A 131 14.56 -16.01 3.74
C PRO A 131 13.13 -16.53 3.52
N PRO A 132 12.64 -17.54 4.28
CA PRO A 132 11.23 -17.92 4.30
C PRO A 132 10.31 -16.72 4.57
N ASP A 133 9.12 -16.74 3.99
CA ASP A 133 8.12 -15.68 4.22
C ASP A 133 7.09 -16.12 5.25
N TRP A 134 7.28 -15.72 6.49
CA TRP A 134 6.38 -16.07 7.60
C TRP A 134 4.97 -15.49 7.45
N ASN A 135 4.74 -14.51 6.54
CA ASN A 135 3.39 -13.99 6.25
C ASN A 135 2.49 -15.07 5.62
N TRP A 136 3.05 -16.18 5.13
CA TRP A 136 2.26 -17.26 4.52
C TRP A 136 1.34 -17.95 5.52
N ALA A 137 1.64 -17.95 6.82
CA ALA A 137 0.70 -18.38 7.85
C ALA A 137 -0.57 -17.50 7.86
N ASP A 138 -0.41 -16.19 7.74
CA ASP A 138 -1.51 -15.23 7.69
C ASP A 138 -2.34 -15.40 6.41
N PHE A 139 -1.68 -15.45 5.25
CA PHE A 139 -2.35 -15.53 3.95
C PHE A 139 -3.08 -16.86 3.73
N CYS A 140 -2.44 -17.98 4.00
CA CYS A 140 -3.03 -19.30 3.81
C CYS A 140 -4.07 -19.61 4.90
N GLY A 141 -3.76 -19.27 6.15
CA GLY A 141 -4.68 -19.42 7.29
C GLY A 141 -6.01 -18.67 7.07
N ALA A 142 -5.96 -17.46 6.50
CA ALA A 142 -7.17 -16.69 6.18
C ALA A 142 -8.05 -17.39 5.12
N GLN A 143 -7.47 -18.07 4.14
CA GLN A 143 -8.23 -18.81 3.13
C GLN A 143 -8.82 -20.11 3.71
N LEU A 144 -8.04 -20.85 4.49
CA LEU A 144 -8.54 -22.06 5.14
C LEU A 144 -9.66 -21.75 6.14
N LEU A 145 -9.56 -20.63 6.89
CA LEU A 145 -10.67 -20.17 7.74
C LEU A 145 -11.94 -19.89 6.94
N GLN A 146 -11.82 -19.34 5.74
CA GLN A 146 -12.97 -19.09 4.89
C GLN A 146 -13.67 -20.42 4.50
N VAL A 147 -12.88 -21.46 4.22
CA VAL A 147 -13.40 -22.81 3.98
C VAL A 147 -14.06 -23.38 5.24
N ALA A 148 -13.40 -23.23 6.40
CA ALA A 148 -13.92 -23.76 7.66
C ALA A 148 -15.24 -23.11 8.10
N ILE A 149 -15.42 -21.81 7.83
CA ILE A 149 -16.63 -21.08 8.21
C ILE A 149 -17.82 -21.46 7.31
N ASP A 150 -17.60 -21.56 5.99
CA ASP A 150 -18.72 -21.61 5.04
C ASP A 150 -18.97 -23.02 4.45
N TYR A 151 -18.01 -23.95 4.55
CA TYR A 151 -18.05 -25.21 3.78
C TYR A 151 -17.68 -26.46 4.55
N MET A 152 -17.37 -26.36 5.86
CA MET A 152 -16.89 -27.51 6.63
C MET A 152 -17.82 -28.73 6.48
N ASP A 153 -19.12 -28.54 6.65
CA ASP A 153 -20.12 -29.61 6.60
C ASP A 153 -20.27 -30.29 5.24
N ARG A 154 -19.69 -29.70 4.20
CA ARG A 154 -19.74 -30.24 2.82
C ARG A 154 -18.53 -31.08 2.45
N LEU A 155 -17.52 -31.11 3.32
CA LEU A 155 -16.24 -31.78 3.09
C LEU A 155 -16.15 -33.12 3.84
N PRO A 156 -15.35 -34.08 3.35
CA PRO A 156 -15.12 -35.35 4.07
C PRO A 156 -14.53 -35.10 5.47
N ALA A 157 -14.91 -35.92 6.45
CA ALA A 157 -14.55 -35.74 7.87
C ALA A 157 -13.01 -35.68 8.11
N ASP A 158 -12.25 -36.49 7.39
CA ASP A 158 -10.78 -36.46 7.47
C ASP A 158 -10.17 -35.14 6.95
N LEU A 159 -10.78 -34.56 5.89
CA LEU A 159 -10.35 -33.24 5.37
C LEU A 159 -10.78 -32.12 6.31
N GLN A 160 -11.95 -32.19 6.95
CA GLN A 160 -12.36 -31.25 8.00
C GLN A 160 -11.31 -31.18 9.11
N GLN A 161 -10.83 -32.34 9.59
CA GLN A 161 -9.81 -32.40 10.62
C GLN A 161 -8.48 -31.80 10.13
N GLN A 162 -8.04 -32.12 8.90
CA GLN A 162 -6.83 -31.55 8.31
C GLN A 162 -6.90 -30.03 8.20
N ILE A 163 -8.03 -29.47 7.80
CA ILE A 163 -8.26 -28.02 7.69
C ILE A 163 -8.17 -27.38 9.09
N ARG A 164 -8.86 -27.96 10.08
CA ARG A 164 -8.82 -27.49 11.46
C ARG A 164 -7.38 -27.44 12.00
N ASP A 165 -6.65 -28.54 11.89
CA ASP A 165 -5.29 -28.65 12.39
C ASP A 165 -4.35 -27.66 11.68
N SER A 166 -4.47 -27.54 10.36
CA SER A 166 -3.69 -26.61 9.55
C SER A 166 -3.92 -25.15 9.98
N ILE A 167 -5.17 -24.75 10.23
CA ILE A 167 -5.50 -23.42 10.75
C ILE A 167 -4.88 -23.19 12.13
N LEU A 168 -4.94 -24.18 13.02
CA LEU A 168 -4.36 -24.09 14.36
C LEU A 168 -2.84 -23.99 14.30
N HIS A 169 -2.17 -24.72 13.40
CA HIS A 169 -0.72 -24.57 13.16
C HIS A 169 -0.39 -23.15 12.68
N ALA A 170 -1.12 -22.62 11.71
CA ALA A 170 -0.95 -21.25 11.25
C ALA A 170 -1.17 -20.21 12.37
N GLY A 171 -2.22 -20.37 13.18
CA GLY A 171 -2.51 -19.51 14.33
C GLY A 171 -1.37 -19.49 15.36
N ARG A 172 -0.82 -20.67 15.69
CA ARG A 172 0.35 -20.79 16.60
C ARG A 172 1.61 -20.17 15.99
N ALA A 173 1.85 -20.33 14.69
CA ALA A 173 2.95 -19.68 13.97
C ALA A 173 2.85 -18.15 14.05
N ILE A 174 1.67 -17.60 13.81
CA ILE A 174 1.38 -16.16 13.91
C ILE A 174 1.63 -15.66 15.35
N LYS A 175 1.16 -16.41 16.36
CA LYS A 175 1.42 -16.08 17.77
C LYS A 175 2.91 -16.13 18.10
N ARG A 176 3.63 -17.17 17.66
CA ARG A 176 5.07 -17.33 17.86
C ARG A 176 5.87 -16.19 17.26
N ARG A 177 5.52 -15.76 16.05
CA ARG A 177 6.17 -14.64 15.35
C ARG A 177 5.85 -13.29 15.99
N ASN A 178 4.65 -13.10 16.50
CA ASN A 178 4.14 -11.92 17.21
C ASN A 178 4.48 -10.59 16.54
N VAL A 179 4.10 -10.43 15.30
CA VAL A 179 4.33 -9.20 14.51
C VAL A 179 3.71 -7.99 15.21
N GLY A 180 4.47 -6.90 15.26
CA GLY A 180 4.02 -5.64 15.85
C GLY A 180 2.95 -4.91 15.04
N PRO A 181 2.25 -3.94 15.64
CA PRO A 181 1.15 -3.22 15.00
C PRO A 181 1.58 -2.33 13.82
N GLY A 182 2.87 -2.00 13.72
CA GLY A 182 3.40 -1.21 12.62
C GLY A 182 3.43 -1.91 11.26
N TYR A 183 3.27 -3.23 11.22
CA TYR A 183 3.12 -3.98 9.96
C TYR A 183 1.63 -4.16 9.65
N THR A 184 1.00 -3.10 9.15
CA THR A 184 -0.46 -2.90 9.07
C THR A 184 -1.25 -4.11 8.60
N ASN A 185 -1.01 -4.57 7.36
CA ASN A 185 -1.80 -5.64 6.76
C ASN A 185 -1.62 -6.99 7.47
N ILE A 186 -0.41 -7.31 7.90
CA ILE A 186 -0.10 -8.55 8.63
C ILE A 186 -0.61 -8.46 10.08
N ALA A 187 -0.56 -7.29 10.70
CA ALA A 187 -1.13 -7.09 12.03
C ALA A 187 -2.63 -7.41 12.05
N ILE A 188 -3.39 -6.91 11.07
CA ILE A 188 -4.84 -7.13 10.95
C ILE A 188 -5.14 -8.58 10.55
N MET A 189 -4.45 -9.11 9.53
CA MET A 189 -4.68 -10.47 9.04
C MET A 189 -4.37 -11.52 10.10
N GLY A 190 -3.26 -11.34 10.85
CA GLY A 190 -2.93 -12.23 11.96
C GLY A 190 -3.94 -12.16 13.10
N ALA A 191 -4.55 -10.99 13.37
CA ALA A 191 -5.67 -10.89 14.30
C ALA A 191 -6.89 -11.66 13.78
N TYR A 192 -7.20 -11.58 12.46
CA TYR A 192 -8.26 -12.36 11.85
C TYR A 192 -8.05 -13.86 12.04
N VAL A 193 -6.88 -14.39 11.64
CA VAL A 193 -6.61 -15.83 11.72
C VAL A 193 -6.67 -16.33 13.16
N THR A 194 -6.07 -15.61 14.11
CA THR A 194 -5.99 -16.09 15.51
C THR A 194 -7.30 -15.92 16.27
N LEU A 195 -7.96 -14.77 16.18
CA LEU A 195 -9.19 -14.49 16.89
C LEU A 195 -10.35 -15.38 16.39
N VAL A 196 -10.53 -15.42 15.07
CA VAL A 196 -11.63 -16.19 14.48
C VAL A 196 -11.41 -17.70 14.62
N ALA A 197 -10.17 -18.20 14.47
CA ALA A 197 -9.87 -19.62 14.77
C ALA A 197 -10.10 -19.94 16.25
N GLY A 198 -9.73 -19.02 17.14
CA GLY A 198 -9.97 -19.18 18.58
C GLY A 198 -11.46 -19.30 18.91
N GLU A 199 -12.30 -18.44 18.34
CA GLU A 199 -13.77 -18.47 18.52
C GLU A 199 -14.44 -19.67 17.84
N LEU A 200 -13.95 -20.05 16.64
CA LEU A 200 -14.53 -21.13 15.84
C LEU A 200 -14.25 -22.53 16.42
N PHE A 201 -13.05 -22.70 16.99
CA PHE A 201 -12.58 -24.01 17.47
C PHE A 201 -12.45 -24.08 18.99
N ASP A 202 -13.05 -23.16 19.74
CA ASP A 202 -13.03 -23.07 21.20
C ASP A 202 -11.59 -23.09 21.77
N ASN A 203 -10.65 -22.40 21.09
CA ASN A 203 -9.27 -22.27 21.52
C ASN A 203 -9.02 -20.92 22.19
N ALA A 204 -9.15 -20.89 23.53
CA ALA A 204 -9.02 -19.67 24.33
C ALA A 204 -7.65 -18.99 24.15
N GLU A 205 -6.56 -19.76 24.01
CA GLU A 205 -5.21 -19.22 23.83
C GLU A 205 -5.10 -18.36 22.56
N LEU A 206 -5.66 -18.82 21.45
CA LEU A 206 -5.65 -18.07 20.19
C LEU A 206 -6.65 -16.91 20.21
N ALA A 207 -7.83 -17.09 20.81
CA ALA A 207 -8.83 -16.03 20.96
C ALA A 207 -8.27 -14.85 21.75
N ASP A 208 -7.69 -15.09 22.93
CA ASP A 208 -7.13 -14.07 23.81
C ASP A 208 -5.95 -13.36 23.15
N TYR A 209 -5.07 -14.12 22.47
CA TYR A 209 -3.97 -13.52 21.70
C TYR A 209 -4.50 -12.63 20.58
N GLY A 210 -5.51 -13.08 19.83
CA GLY A 210 -6.13 -12.33 18.73
C GLY A 210 -6.77 -11.02 19.20
N LYS A 211 -7.52 -11.05 20.32
CA LYS A 211 -8.10 -9.86 20.97
C LYS A 211 -7.02 -8.87 21.39
N ALA A 212 -5.99 -9.33 22.09
CA ALA A 212 -4.88 -8.48 22.52
C ALA A 212 -4.11 -7.88 21.34
N ARG A 213 -3.94 -8.64 20.24
CA ARG A 213 -3.31 -8.16 19.00
C ARG A 213 -4.14 -7.07 18.32
N LEU A 214 -5.45 -7.26 18.19
CA LEU A 214 -6.38 -6.27 17.65
C LEU A 214 -6.37 -4.98 18.47
N LYS A 215 -6.43 -5.10 19.80
CA LYS A 215 -6.35 -3.96 20.72
C LYS A 215 -5.06 -3.16 20.53
N ARG A 216 -3.91 -3.83 20.50
CA ARG A 216 -2.61 -3.17 20.24
C ARG A 216 -2.58 -2.46 18.89
N PHE A 217 -3.18 -3.05 17.84
CA PHE A 217 -3.26 -2.43 16.52
C PHE A 217 -4.15 -1.18 16.54
N HIS A 218 -5.29 -1.23 17.22
CA HIS A 218 -6.19 -0.09 17.41
C HIS A 218 -5.47 1.05 18.15
N GLU A 219 -4.89 0.77 19.32
CA GLU A 219 -4.16 1.75 20.14
C GLU A 219 -3.02 2.41 19.35
N HIS A 220 -2.24 1.61 18.62
CA HIS A 220 -1.16 2.10 17.75
C HIS A 220 -1.69 3.06 16.68
N THR A 221 -2.76 2.68 15.99
CA THR A 221 -3.36 3.50 14.93
C THR A 221 -3.80 4.86 15.43
N PHE A 222 -4.55 4.89 16.54
CA PHE A 222 -5.07 6.13 17.10
C PHE A 222 -3.99 6.97 17.79
N LYS A 223 -2.98 6.35 18.39
CA LYS A 223 -1.80 7.04 18.94
C LYS A 223 -1.04 7.79 17.84
N HIS A 224 -0.79 7.16 16.71
CA HIS A 224 0.00 7.73 15.62
C HIS A 224 -0.84 8.61 14.67
N GLY A 225 -2.16 8.48 14.67
CA GLY A 225 -3.07 9.22 13.78
C GLY A 225 -3.20 8.60 12.39
N SER A 226 -2.54 7.44 12.14
CA SER A 226 -2.64 6.69 10.88
C SER A 226 -2.20 5.25 11.03
N PHE A 227 -2.48 4.43 10.03
CA PHE A 227 -1.76 3.18 9.81
C PHE A 227 -0.29 3.49 9.49
N SER A 228 0.64 2.62 9.89
CA SER A 228 2.06 2.81 9.54
C SER A 228 2.30 2.76 8.03
N GLU A 229 1.52 1.95 7.30
CA GLU A 229 1.46 1.99 5.84
C GLU A 229 0.40 3.02 5.40
N TYR A 230 0.62 4.30 5.78
CA TYR A 230 -0.34 5.38 5.59
C TYR A 230 -0.66 5.65 4.12
N ASN A 231 -1.89 6.06 3.87
CA ASN A 231 -2.40 6.54 2.58
C ASN A 231 -1.92 5.69 1.39
N SER A 232 -2.03 4.35 1.54
CA SER A 232 -1.52 3.40 0.57
C SER A 232 -2.66 2.84 -0.30
N PRO A 233 -2.70 3.11 -1.62
CA PRO A 233 -3.71 2.53 -2.52
C PRO A 233 -3.68 1.00 -2.56
N THR A 234 -2.57 0.39 -2.16
CA THR A 234 -2.42 -1.07 -2.07
C THR A 234 -2.82 -1.57 -0.68
N TYR A 235 -2.14 -1.09 0.36
CA TYR A 235 -2.26 -1.68 1.70
C TYR A 235 -3.46 -1.19 2.48
N SER A 236 -3.96 0.04 2.23
CA SER A 236 -5.22 0.46 2.83
C SER A 236 -6.41 -0.33 2.27
N VAL A 237 -6.38 -0.73 0.99
CA VAL A 237 -7.40 -1.63 0.42
C VAL A 237 -7.33 -3.00 1.08
N VAL A 238 -6.12 -3.57 1.27
CA VAL A 238 -5.95 -4.84 1.98
C VAL A 238 -6.45 -4.71 3.42
N ALA A 239 -6.06 -3.65 4.14
CA ALA A 239 -6.51 -3.41 5.50
C ALA A 239 -8.05 -3.36 5.61
N ILE A 240 -8.73 -2.62 4.72
CA ILE A 240 -10.21 -2.55 4.71
C ILE A 240 -10.83 -3.92 4.42
N LYS A 241 -10.27 -4.70 3.49
CA LYS A 241 -10.74 -6.06 3.22
C LYS A 241 -10.63 -6.96 4.45
N GLU A 242 -9.50 -6.94 5.13
CA GLU A 242 -9.29 -7.78 6.31
C GLU A 242 -10.12 -7.29 7.52
N LEU A 243 -10.28 -5.97 7.70
CA LEU A 243 -11.24 -5.42 8.67
C LEU A 243 -12.68 -5.86 8.36
N THR A 244 -13.06 -5.92 7.09
CA THR A 244 -14.39 -6.42 6.66
C THR A 244 -14.58 -7.89 7.01
N ARG A 245 -13.54 -8.73 6.85
CA ARG A 245 -13.58 -10.15 7.27
C ARG A 245 -13.76 -10.28 8.78
N LEU A 246 -13.00 -9.51 9.56
CA LEU A 246 -13.12 -9.48 11.01
C LEU A 246 -14.51 -9.04 11.45
N LEU A 247 -15.03 -7.93 10.91
CA LEU A 247 -16.38 -7.44 11.21
C LEU A 247 -17.47 -8.46 10.93
N ARG A 248 -17.27 -9.31 9.91
CA ARG A 248 -18.24 -10.35 9.55
C ARG A 248 -18.19 -11.56 10.48
N HIS A 249 -17.03 -11.96 10.98
CA HIS A 249 -16.83 -13.26 11.60
C HIS A 249 -16.57 -13.23 13.11
N VAL A 250 -16.03 -12.12 13.65
CA VAL A 250 -15.75 -11.98 15.10
C VAL A 250 -17.06 -11.84 15.87
N LYS A 251 -17.16 -12.54 17.00
CA LYS A 251 -18.36 -12.53 17.87
C LYS A 251 -18.15 -11.64 19.10
N ASP A 252 -16.92 -11.47 19.54
CA ASP A 252 -16.57 -10.69 20.75
C ASP A 252 -16.98 -9.22 20.59
N ALA A 253 -17.82 -8.71 21.51
CA ALA A 253 -18.43 -7.39 21.41
C ALA A 253 -17.41 -6.23 21.47
N GLU A 254 -16.40 -6.35 22.33
CA GLU A 254 -15.35 -5.31 22.43
C GLU A 254 -14.49 -5.28 21.15
N SER A 255 -14.12 -6.44 20.61
CA SER A 255 -13.41 -6.53 19.33
C SER A 255 -14.23 -5.94 18.20
N GLN A 256 -15.54 -6.18 18.15
CA GLN A 256 -16.46 -5.57 17.17
C GLN A 256 -16.43 -4.04 17.26
N ARG A 257 -16.48 -3.46 18.46
CA ARG A 257 -16.38 -2.01 18.67
C ARG A 257 -15.09 -1.44 18.09
N LEU A 258 -13.94 -2.04 18.42
CA LEU A 258 -12.63 -1.62 17.90
C LEU A 258 -12.55 -1.73 16.37
N LEU A 259 -13.14 -2.78 15.80
CA LEU A 259 -13.17 -3.01 14.36
C LEU A 259 -14.01 -1.96 13.62
N HIS A 260 -15.16 -1.57 14.17
CA HIS A 260 -15.97 -0.49 13.61
C HIS A 260 -15.22 0.85 13.60
N GLU A 261 -14.51 1.18 14.67
CA GLU A 261 -13.70 2.39 14.75
C GLU A 261 -12.57 2.39 13.72
N LEU A 262 -11.82 1.27 13.60
CA LEU A 262 -10.75 1.11 12.61
C LEU A 262 -11.27 1.18 11.17
N ASN A 263 -12.40 0.54 10.89
CA ASN A 263 -13.00 0.56 9.55
C ASN A 263 -13.47 1.97 9.16
N ARG A 264 -14.14 2.67 10.09
CA ARG A 264 -14.54 4.07 9.90
C ARG A 264 -13.34 4.98 9.67
N PHE A 265 -12.29 4.78 10.47
CA PHE A 265 -11.02 5.50 10.33
C PHE A 265 -10.40 5.29 8.94
N ALA A 266 -10.29 4.03 8.49
CA ALA A 266 -9.73 3.70 7.18
C ALA A 266 -10.51 4.34 6.03
N TRP A 267 -11.84 4.27 6.04
CA TRP A 267 -12.67 4.86 4.98
C TRP A 267 -12.64 6.39 4.98
N ARG A 268 -12.57 7.03 6.14
CA ARG A 268 -12.37 8.49 6.24
C ARG A 268 -11.08 8.90 5.55
N HIS A 269 -9.99 8.20 5.80
CA HIS A 269 -8.69 8.44 5.18
C HIS A 269 -8.74 8.30 3.66
N VAL A 270 -9.31 7.20 3.15
CA VAL A 270 -9.47 6.96 1.72
C VAL A 270 -10.30 8.08 1.07
N GLY A 271 -11.44 8.41 1.66
CA GLY A 271 -12.35 9.42 1.13
C GLY A 271 -11.72 10.81 1.05
N ARG A 272 -11.06 11.24 2.13
CA ARG A 272 -10.40 12.56 2.19
C ARG A 272 -9.32 12.73 1.12
N HIS A 273 -8.62 11.66 0.74
CA HIS A 273 -7.58 11.69 -0.29
C HIS A 273 -8.09 11.36 -1.70
N PHE A 274 -9.32 10.91 -1.86
CA PHE A 274 -9.84 10.62 -3.19
C PHE A 274 -10.16 11.91 -3.97
N HIS A 275 -9.72 11.96 -5.22
CA HIS A 275 -9.93 13.09 -6.12
C HIS A 275 -10.90 12.71 -7.25
N PRO A 276 -12.21 13.03 -7.12
CA PRO A 276 -13.22 12.64 -8.10
C PRO A 276 -12.94 13.10 -9.53
N PRO A 277 -12.44 14.34 -9.78
CA PRO A 277 -12.20 14.79 -11.15
C PRO A 277 -11.20 13.93 -11.93
N SER A 278 -10.09 13.49 -11.30
CA SER A 278 -9.11 12.63 -11.96
C SER A 278 -9.33 11.13 -11.70
N ARG A 279 -10.26 10.76 -10.79
CA ARG A 279 -10.47 9.39 -10.33
C ARG A 279 -9.20 8.76 -9.77
N GLN A 280 -8.38 9.55 -9.09
CA GLN A 280 -7.14 9.10 -8.47
C GLN A 280 -7.21 9.24 -6.95
N TRP A 281 -6.42 8.45 -6.28
CA TRP A 281 -6.20 8.55 -4.86
C TRP A 281 -4.95 9.39 -4.63
N ALA A 282 -5.13 10.63 -4.15
CA ALA A 282 -4.05 11.58 -3.97
C ALA A 282 -3.06 11.14 -2.88
N GLY A 283 -1.77 11.45 -3.13
CA GLY A 283 -0.70 11.15 -2.19
C GLY A 283 -0.70 12.03 -0.93
N PRO A 284 0.41 12.03 -0.19
CA PRO A 284 1.59 11.21 -0.41
C PRO A 284 1.33 9.75 -0.03
N HIS A 285 2.05 8.80 -0.65
CA HIS A 285 1.86 7.37 -0.38
C HIS A 285 3.09 6.75 0.29
N SER A 286 2.88 6.09 1.42
CA SER A 286 3.93 5.31 2.10
C SER A 286 4.34 4.07 1.30
N ARG A 287 3.36 3.43 0.64
CA ARG A 287 3.52 2.20 -0.15
C ARG A 287 2.60 2.24 -1.37
N CYS A 288 3.16 2.10 -2.57
CA CYS A 288 2.43 2.18 -3.82
C CYS A 288 3.16 1.40 -4.93
N TYR A 289 2.51 0.39 -5.51
CA TYR A 289 3.10 -0.42 -6.59
C TYR A 289 2.82 0.14 -8.00
N ALA A 290 1.82 1.00 -8.14
CA ALA A 290 1.51 1.67 -9.39
C ALA A 290 1.15 3.12 -9.11
N THR A 291 1.76 4.06 -9.81
CA THR A 291 1.53 5.49 -9.56
C THR A 291 0.10 5.89 -9.94
N LEU A 292 -0.40 5.47 -11.09
CA LEU A 292 -1.81 5.60 -11.47
C LEU A 292 -2.62 4.46 -10.84
N LEU A 293 -3.82 4.75 -10.37
CA LEU A 293 -4.71 3.72 -9.82
C LEU A 293 -5.02 2.65 -10.85
N ARG A 294 -4.91 1.40 -10.41
CA ARG A 294 -5.31 0.24 -11.21
C ARG A 294 -6.83 0.09 -11.22
N ASP A 295 -7.36 -0.48 -12.30
CA ASP A 295 -8.78 -0.83 -12.43
C ASP A 295 -9.28 -1.65 -11.23
N SER A 296 -8.48 -2.53 -10.68
CA SER A 296 -8.84 -3.33 -9.49
C SER A 296 -9.12 -2.48 -8.24
N THR A 297 -8.38 -1.37 -8.04
CA THR A 297 -8.63 -0.43 -6.94
C THR A 297 -9.87 0.43 -7.21
N LEU A 298 -10.05 0.90 -8.45
CA LEU A 298 -11.26 1.62 -8.86
C LEU A 298 -12.51 0.73 -8.73
N ALA A 299 -12.43 -0.54 -9.15
CA ALA A 299 -13.47 -1.54 -8.97
C ALA A 299 -13.82 -1.75 -7.48
N PHE A 300 -12.81 -1.84 -6.61
CA PHE A 300 -13.03 -1.95 -5.17
C PHE A 300 -13.80 -0.75 -4.62
N ILE A 301 -13.38 0.48 -4.93
CA ILE A 301 -14.07 1.71 -4.49
C ILE A 301 -15.50 1.76 -5.05
N GLN A 302 -15.70 1.45 -6.33
CA GLN A 302 -17.02 1.44 -6.96
C GLN A 302 -17.98 0.47 -6.26
N ARG A 303 -17.56 -0.76 -5.99
CA ARG A 303 -18.38 -1.72 -5.23
C ARG A 303 -18.70 -1.23 -3.83
N SER A 304 -17.67 -0.69 -3.15
CA SER A 304 -17.78 -0.25 -1.75
C SER A 304 -18.68 0.98 -1.57
N THR A 305 -18.89 1.78 -2.61
CA THR A 305 -19.78 2.96 -2.62
C THR A 305 -21.22 2.62 -3.01
N ASN A 306 -21.55 1.33 -3.12
CA ASN A 306 -22.91 0.84 -3.43
C ASN A 306 -23.57 1.54 -4.64
N GLY A 307 -22.83 1.66 -5.74
CA GLY A 307 -23.32 2.27 -6.99
C GLY A 307 -23.40 3.80 -6.99
N LYS A 308 -22.87 4.49 -5.97
CA LYS A 308 -22.81 5.96 -5.98
C LYS A 308 -21.79 6.52 -6.98
N VAL A 309 -20.82 5.70 -7.39
CA VAL A 309 -19.82 6.05 -8.40
C VAL A 309 -19.72 4.95 -9.47
N HIS A 310 -19.46 5.38 -10.71
CA HIS A 310 -19.30 4.50 -11.87
C HIS A 310 -17.98 4.84 -12.57
N PHE A 311 -16.90 4.17 -12.15
CA PHE A 311 -15.57 4.37 -12.74
C PHE A 311 -15.33 3.43 -13.90
N LEU A 312 -15.84 2.19 -13.79
CA LEU A 312 -15.66 1.09 -14.73
C LEU A 312 -17.02 0.50 -15.12
N PRO A 313 -17.11 -0.14 -16.29
CA PRO A 313 -18.25 -0.98 -16.65
C PRO A 313 -18.47 -2.05 -15.57
N GLU A 314 -19.72 -2.38 -15.28
CA GLU A 314 -20.07 -3.32 -14.20
C GLU A 314 -19.40 -4.69 -14.39
N SER A 315 -19.29 -5.16 -15.62
CA SER A 315 -18.60 -6.41 -15.96
C SER A 315 -17.14 -6.48 -15.50
N LYS A 316 -16.45 -5.33 -15.36
CA LYS A 316 -15.07 -5.26 -14.85
C LYS A 316 -14.97 -5.12 -13.34
N THR A 317 -16.07 -4.86 -12.65
CA THR A 317 -16.03 -4.62 -11.21
C THR A 317 -15.97 -5.90 -10.38
N PHE A 318 -16.31 -7.05 -10.93
CA PHE A 318 -16.38 -8.37 -10.27
C PHE A 318 -15.41 -9.41 -10.84
N GLU A 319 -14.34 -9.00 -11.49
CA GLU A 319 -13.30 -9.90 -12.02
C GLU A 319 -12.43 -10.57 -10.94
N SER A 320 -12.49 -10.12 -9.69
CA SER A 320 -11.76 -10.72 -8.56
C SER A 320 -12.55 -11.89 -7.98
N LEU A 321 -11.88 -13.01 -7.70
CA LEU A 321 -12.49 -14.21 -7.12
C LEU A 321 -13.04 -14.02 -5.70
N ASP A 322 -12.62 -12.96 -5.00
CA ASP A 322 -13.04 -12.63 -3.63
C ASP A 322 -14.03 -11.45 -3.55
N ALA A 323 -14.37 -10.84 -4.70
CA ALA A 323 -15.16 -9.60 -4.73
C ALA A 323 -16.56 -9.75 -4.12
N HIS A 324 -17.19 -10.89 -4.29
CA HIS A 324 -18.54 -11.21 -3.76
C HIS A 324 -18.52 -11.49 -2.26
N ARG A 325 -17.43 -12.04 -1.74
CA ARG A 325 -17.27 -12.35 -0.30
C ARG A 325 -17.01 -11.12 0.53
N LEU A 326 -16.21 -10.20 0.00
CA LEU A 326 -15.73 -9.01 0.70
C LEU A 326 -16.57 -7.80 0.28
N SER A 327 -17.84 -7.77 0.70
CA SER A 327 -18.72 -6.62 0.52
C SER A 327 -18.34 -5.50 1.48
N ALA A 328 -17.09 -5.00 1.35
CA ALA A 328 -16.68 -3.80 2.06
C ALA A 328 -17.61 -2.65 1.70
N ARG A 329 -18.21 -2.02 2.70
CA ARG A 329 -19.10 -0.87 2.51
C ARG A 329 -18.45 0.37 3.09
N CYS A 330 -18.33 1.38 2.27
CA CYS A 330 -17.96 2.72 2.74
C CYS A 330 -19.09 3.27 3.61
N PRO A 331 -18.82 3.75 4.83
CA PRO A 331 -19.82 4.44 5.65
C PRO A 331 -20.46 5.61 4.89
N GLU A 332 -21.75 5.79 5.03
CA GLU A 332 -22.55 6.73 4.23
C GLU A 332 -22.03 8.17 4.34
N GLU A 333 -21.58 8.55 5.51
CA GLU A 333 -20.99 9.85 5.81
C GLU A 333 -19.78 10.22 4.95
N PHE A 334 -19.05 9.22 4.38
CA PHE A 334 -17.87 9.45 3.55
C PHE A 334 -18.14 9.30 2.03
N LEU A 335 -19.34 8.89 1.62
CA LEU A 335 -19.66 8.67 0.19
C LEU A 335 -19.52 9.94 -0.64
N HIS A 336 -19.80 11.10 -0.07
CA HIS A 336 -19.70 12.39 -0.74
C HIS A 336 -18.28 12.69 -1.26
N TYR A 337 -17.24 12.17 -0.60
CA TYR A 337 -15.84 12.35 -1.02
C TYR A 337 -15.53 11.70 -2.36
N PHE A 338 -16.25 10.65 -2.72
CA PHE A 338 -16.02 9.91 -3.98
C PHE A 338 -16.82 10.46 -5.16
N THR A 339 -17.85 11.24 -4.90
CA THR A 339 -18.79 11.71 -5.94
C THR A 339 -18.44 13.08 -6.48
N LYS A 340 -18.01 14.02 -5.65
CA LYS A 340 -17.75 15.40 -6.05
C LYS A 340 -16.69 16.07 -5.17
N LEU A 341 -16.04 17.08 -5.74
CA LEU A 341 -15.18 18.01 -5.03
C LEU A 341 -15.80 19.41 -5.16
N PRO A 342 -16.57 19.89 -4.19
CA PRO A 342 -17.33 21.14 -4.31
C PRO A 342 -16.45 22.40 -4.34
N GLY A 343 -15.23 22.32 -3.80
CA GLY A 343 -14.23 23.38 -3.79
C GLY A 343 -12.86 22.85 -3.50
N PRO A 344 -11.81 23.67 -3.58
CA PRO A 344 -10.47 23.28 -3.18
C PRO A 344 -10.43 22.82 -1.73
N ARG A 345 -9.66 21.75 -1.45
CA ARG A 345 -9.53 21.18 -0.11
C ARG A 345 -8.07 20.93 0.23
N LEU A 346 -7.64 21.38 1.38
CA LEU A 346 -6.32 21.13 1.94
C LEU A 346 -6.46 20.16 3.12
N GLU A 347 -5.82 19.00 2.99
CA GLU A 347 -5.76 17.97 4.01
C GLU A 347 -4.35 17.95 4.60
N ILE A 348 -4.24 18.17 5.91
CA ILE A 348 -2.99 18.05 6.66
C ILE A 348 -3.22 16.98 7.73
N GLU A 349 -2.44 15.90 7.65
CA GLU A 349 -2.63 14.74 8.51
C GLU A 349 -1.31 14.28 9.12
N THR A 350 -1.35 13.89 10.40
CA THR A 350 -0.24 13.22 11.05
C THR A 350 -0.29 11.75 10.70
N PHE A 351 0.75 11.25 10.04
CA PHE A 351 0.89 9.85 9.66
C PHE A 351 1.69 9.04 10.69
N ALA A 352 2.61 9.67 11.40
CA ALA A 352 3.28 9.06 12.53
C ALA A 352 3.68 10.12 13.55
N ARG A 353 3.34 9.89 14.81
CA ARG A 353 3.84 10.69 15.92
C ARG A 353 5.15 10.10 16.41
N ASN A 354 6.16 10.93 16.52
CA ASN A 354 7.44 10.56 17.08
C ASN A 354 7.59 11.16 18.49
N ALA A 355 8.25 10.43 19.38
CA ALA A 355 8.53 10.88 20.73
C ALA A 355 9.92 11.56 20.79
N GLY A 356 10.06 12.53 21.66
CA GLY A 356 11.32 13.25 21.88
C GLY A 356 11.64 14.28 20.78
N ASP A 357 12.91 14.43 20.42
CA ASP A 357 13.40 15.42 19.46
C ASP A 357 13.12 15.07 17.99
N ARG A 358 12.31 14.07 17.73
CA ARG A 358 11.99 13.63 16.37
C ARG A 358 10.75 14.36 15.86
N HIS A 359 10.81 14.83 14.62
CA HIS A 359 9.64 15.40 13.95
C HIS A 359 8.56 14.35 13.69
N ASP A 360 7.30 14.73 13.80
CA ASP A 360 6.18 13.95 13.33
C ASP A 360 6.26 13.79 11.81
N ILE A 361 5.73 12.68 11.28
CA ILE A 361 5.54 12.50 9.85
C ILE A 361 4.18 13.07 9.48
N ILE A 362 4.19 14.13 8.70
CA ILE A 362 3.01 14.89 8.32
C ILE A 362 2.86 14.89 6.81
N GLY A 363 1.69 14.47 6.34
CA GLY A 363 1.29 14.57 4.94
C GLY A 363 0.45 15.83 4.70
N THR A 364 0.72 16.52 3.62
CA THR A 364 -0.09 17.62 3.10
C THR A 364 -0.61 17.24 1.74
N THR A 365 -1.93 17.32 1.54
CA THR A 365 -2.60 16.99 0.27
C THR A 365 -3.52 18.13 -0.12
N PHE A 366 -3.25 18.75 -1.24
CA PHE A 366 -4.11 19.75 -1.82
C PHE A 366 -4.90 19.16 -2.98
N LEU A 367 -6.23 19.24 -2.90
CA LEU A 367 -7.15 18.80 -3.93
C LEU A 367 -7.82 20.04 -4.56
N HIS A 368 -7.52 20.29 -5.81
CA HIS A 368 -8.12 21.34 -6.64
C HIS A 368 -8.92 20.67 -7.76
N ARG A 369 -9.96 21.31 -8.30
CA ARG A 369 -10.79 20.72 -9.36
C ARG A 369 -9.98 20.22 -10.59
N ASP A 370 -8.85 20.85 -10.89
CA ASP A 370 -8.04 20.55 -12.08
C ASP A 370 -6.85 19.63 -11.75
N PHE A 371 -6.36 19.60 -10.49
CA PHE A 371 -5.19 18.83 -10.09
C PHE A 371 -5.20 18.47 -8.60
N THR A 372 -4.29 17.57 -8.23
CA THR A 372 -3.87 17.37 -6.84
C THR A 372 -2.38 17.58 -6.73
N LEU A 373 -1.92 18.07 -5.58
CA LEU A 373 -0.51 18.07 -5.19
C LEU A 373 -0.39 17.62 -3.75
N ALA A 374 0.51 16.69 -3.50
CA ALA A 374 0.71 16.15 -2.17
C ALA A 374 2.18 15.89 -1.88
N SER A 375 2.59 16.18 -0.64
CA SER A 375 3.93 15.86 -0.16
C SER A 375 3.90 15.37 1.29
N VAL A 376 4.92 14.61 1.68
CA VAL A 376 5.21 14.32 3.08
C VAL A 376 6.40 15.17 3.51
N ASN A 377 6.35 15.71 4.73
CA ASN A 377 7.40 16.59 5.25
C ASN A 377 8.78 15.92 5.30
N ILE A 378 8.85 14.61 5.61
CA ILE A 378 10.06 13.81 5.72
C ILE A 378 9.82 12.43 5.11
N GLY A 379 10.56 12.08 4.07
CA GLY A 379 10.46 10.79 3.40
C GLY A 379 11.76 10.37 2.73
N ASP A 380 11.85 9.13 2.30
CA ASP A 380 12.88 8.66 1.38
C ASP A 380 12.30 8.41 -0.02
N LEU A 381 13.17 8.31 -1.04
CA LEU A 381 12.80 8.20 -2.44
C LEU A 381 12.77 6.74 -2.93
N TRP A 382 12.34 5.82 -2.07
CA TRP A 382 12.20 4.40 -2.42
C TRP A 382 11.12 4.17 -3.50
N ASN A 383 11.34 3.16 -4.36
CA ASN A 383 10.48 2.85 -5.51
C ASN A 383 8.99 2.61 -5.17
N GLN A 384 8.68 2.15 -3.96
CA GLN A 384 7.31 1.95 -3.49
C GLN A 384 6.74 3.16 -2.74
N ARG A 385 7.48 4.26 -2.59
CA ARG A 385 6.99 5.50 -1.98
C ARG A 385 6.68 6.56 -3.01
N ARG A 386 5.74 7.43 -2.66
CA ARG A 386 5.38 8.62 -3.44
C ARG A 386 5.36 9.81 -2.47
N PRO A 387 6.53 10.26 -1.99
CA PRO A 387 6.60 11.33 -1.00
C PRO A 387 6.25 12.70 -1.58
N LEU A 388 6.35 12.87 -2.92
CA LEU A 388 5.87 14.02 -3.68
C LEU A 388 5.12 13.49 -4.90
N LEU A 389 3.83 13.85 -5.02
CA LEU A 389 2.92 13.28 -6.01
C LEU A 389 1.85 14.28 -6.43
N ALA A 390 1.63 14.41 -7.73
CA ALA A 390 0.51 15.17 -8.27
C ALA A 390 -0.26 14.36 -9.30
N TYR A 391 -1.56 14.64 -9.44
CA TYR A 391 -2.42 14.09 -10.48
C TYR A 391 -3.25 15.17 -11.13
N TRP A 392 -3.49 15.05 -12.43
CA TRP A 392 -4.47 15.85 -13.14
C TRP A 392 -5.04 15.10 -14.34
N LYS A 393 -6.22 15.54 -14.78
CA LYS A 393 -6.89 14.99 -15.94
C LYS A 393 -6.64 15.87 -17.15
N THR A 394 -6.32 15.27 -18.28
CA THR A 394 -6.28 15.88 -19.60
C THR A 394 -7.43 15.37 -20.47
N ALA A 395 -7.57 15.90 -21.68
CA ALA A 395 -8.57 15.41 -22.64
C ALA A 395 -8.34 13.93 -23.04
N VAL A 396 -7.09 13.44 -22.97
CA VAL A 396 -6.71 12.09 -23.42
C VAL A 396 -6.46 11.10 -22.27
N GLY A 397 -6.51 11.55 -21.03
CA GLY A 397 -6.30 10.66 -19.88
C GLY A 397 -5.77 11.37 -18.65
N VAL A 398 -5.32 10.59 -17.69
CA VAL A 398 -4.76 11.08 -16.44
C VAL A 398 -3.24 11.12 -16.52
N VAL A 399 -2.66 12.14 -15.92
CA VAL A 399 -1.21 12.28 -15.74
C VAL A 399 -0.90 12.21 -14.23
N ALA A 400 0.18 11.53 -13.91
CA ALA A 400 0.80 11.55 -12.59
C ALA A 400 2.19 12.19 -12.70
N MET A 401 2.57 12.99 -11.69
CA MET A 401 3.92 13.53 -11.50
C MET A 401 4.48 13.01 -10.18
N ARG A 402 5.72 12.51 -10.18
CA ARG A 402 6.43 12.11 -8.95
C ARG A 402 7.91 12.45 -8.99
N LEU A 403 8.52 12.64 -7.81
CA LEU A 403 9.97 12.78 -7.67
C LEU A 403 10.61 11.42 -7.39
N ARG A 404 11.76 11.16 -8.05
CA ARG A 404 12.58 9.96 -7.87
C ARG A 404 14.05 10.36 -7.70
N CYS A 405 14.81 9.55 -6.99
CA CYS A 405 16.26 9.51 -7.08
C CYS A 405 16.65 8.18 -7.72
N LEU A 406 17.44 8.20 -8.77
CA LEU A 406 17.83 6.99 -9.52
C LEU A 406 19.34 6.78 -9.43
N HIS A 407 19.72 5.55 -9.10
CA HIS A 407 21.06 5.00 -9.12
C HIS A 407 21.05 3.90 -10.19
N ASP A 408 21.73 4.12 -11.30
CA ASP A 408 21.79 3.21 -12.46
C ASP A 408 20.39 2.71 -12.85
N ASP A 409 19.43 3.67 -13.01
CA ASP A 409 18.00 3.45 -13.34
C ASP A 409 17.11 2.84 -12.23
N TYR A 410 17.67 2.43 -11.09
CA TYR A 410 16.90 1.92 -9.96
C TYR A 410 16.69 3.01 -8.90
N ASP A 411 15.53 2.97 -8.19
CA ASP A 411 15.22 3.97 -7.15
C ASP A 411 16.16 3.83 -5.94
N TYR A 412 16.84 4.93 -5.61
CA TYR A 412 17.85 5.02 -4.55
C TYR A 412 17.22 5.47 -3.24
N SER A 413 17.10 4.57 -2.28
CA SER A 413 16.38 4.81 -1.02
C SER A 413 17.15 5.62 0.03
N SER A 414 18.45 5.78 -0.14
CA SER A 414 19.25 6.59 0.78
C SER A 414 19.23 8.10 0.45
N ALA A 415 18.44 8.51 -0.55
CA ALA A 415 18.08 9.90 -0.78
C ALA A 415 16.86 10.27 0.06
N SER A 416 16.99 11.28 0.92
CA SER A 416 15.94 11.79 1.80
C SER A 416 15.32 13.04 1.22
N LEU A 417 14.00 13.10 1.21
CA LEU A 417 13.21 14.27 0.83
C LEU A 417 12.68 14.97 2.08
N PHE A 418 12.86 16.28 2.12
CA PHE A 418 12.28 17.19 3.10
C PHE A 418 11.42 18.21 2.38
N THR A 419 10.20 18.46 2.87
CA THR A 419 9.29 19.43 2.23
C THR A 419 8.53 20.27 3.23
N ILE A 420 8.16 21.45 2.75
CA ILE A 420 7.07 22.26 3.27
C ILE A 420 6.12 22.54 2.11
N GLN A 421 4.83 22.35 2.32
CA GLN A 421 3.79 22.56 1.30
C GLN A 421 2.69 23.47 1.82
N ASP A 422 2.29 24.41 0.98
CA ASP A 422 1.02 25.13 1.12
C ASP A 422 0.28 25.11 -0.20
N LYS A 423 -0.91 24.50 -0.21
CA LYS A 423 -1.75 24.32 -1.40
C LYS A 423 -0.97 23.74 -2.59
N GLY A 424 -0.88 24.49 -3.69
CA GLY A 424 -0.19 24.11 -4.92
C GLY A 424 1.32 24.34 -4.91
N ASP A 425 1.91 24.81 -3.82
CA ASP A 425 3.31 25.20 -3.73
C ASP A 425 4.08 24.31 -2.76
N VAL A 426 5.26 23.84 -3.17
CA VAL A 426 6.19 23.02 -2.37
C VAL A 426 7.59 23.59 -2.44
N LEU A 427 8.15 23.94 -1.28
CA LEU A 427 9.60 24.11 -1.11
C LEU A 427 10.17 22.79 -0.62
N GLY A 428 11.13 22.22 -1.34
CA GLY A 428 11.66 20.90 -1.06
C GLY A 428 13.18 20.85 -1.12
N ALA A 429 13.74 19.89 -0.38
CA ALA A 429 15.16 19.57 -0.37
C ALA A 429 15.39 18.07 -0.50
N VAL A 430 16.36 17.68 -1.31
CA VAL A 430 16.88 16.31 -1.34
C VAL A 430 18.30 16.30 -0.81
N VAL A 431 18.55 15.48 0.20
CA VAL A 431 19.88 15.25 0.79
C VAL A 431 20.16 13.76 0.87
N PHE A 432 21.42 13.38 1.09
CA PHE A 432 21.84 11.97 1.01
C PHE A 432 22.23 11.43 2.38
N ALA A 433 21.79 10.20 2.67
CA ALA A 433 22.13 9.52 3.90
C ALA A 433 23.42 8.71 3.77
N THR A 434 24.17 8.59 4.89
CA THR A 434 25.34 7.72 5.01
C THR A 434 24.98 6.30 5.44
N ASP A 435 23.71 6.07 5.79
CA ASP A 435 23.10 4.79 6.06
C ASP A 435 21.99 4.53 5.04
N ARG A 436 21.46 3.31 5.02
CA ARG A 436 20.31 2.98 4.17
C ARG A 436 19.05 3.72 4.63
N GLY A 437 18.18 4.12 3.71
CA GLY A 437 16.89 4.71 4.02
C GLY A 437 15.93 3.66 4.60
N ASP A 438 15.08 3.06 3.78
CA ASP A 438 14.17 1.98 4.20
C ASP A 438 14.92 0.65 4.41
N THR A 439 14.30 -0.30 5.10
CA THR A 439 14.88 -1.60 5.43
C THR A 439 14.35 -2.77 4.59
N HIS A 440 13.57 -2.49 3.56
CA HIS A 440 13.00 -3.53 2.70
C HIS A 440 14.09 -4.31 1.96
N ILE A 441 13.88 -5.63 1.81
CA ILE A 441 14.87 -6.54 1.23
C ILE A 441 15.21 -6.26 -0.24
N SER A 442 14.29 -5.60 -0.97
CA SER A 442 14.48 -5.25 -2.40
C SER A 442 15.19 -3.91 -2.62
N LEU A 443 15.66 -3.26 -1.56
CA LEU A 443 16.28 -1.94 -1.69
C LEU A 443 17.73 -2.02 -2.14
N ASP A 444 18.12 -1.00 -2.91
CA ASP A 444 19.50 -0.67 -3.17
C ASP A 444 20.17 -0.21 -1.87
N ARG A 445 21.19 -0.93 -1.43
CA ARG A 445 21.77 -0.77 -0.09
C ARG A 445 23.17 -0.17 -0.17
N LEU A 446 23.38 0.85 0.66
CA LEU A 446 24.73 1.33 0.97
C LEU A 446 25.53 0.24 1.70
N LYS A 447 26.79 0.05 1.26
CA LYS A 447 27.79 -0.70 2.00
C LYS A 447 28.85 0.29 2.48
N ASN A 448 29.03 0.44 3.80
CA ASN A 448 30.00 1.37 4.38
C ASN A 448 29.83 2.81 3.83
N ALA A 449 28.60 3.30 3.74
CA ALA A 449 28.25 4.58 3.14
C ALA A 449 28.71 4.77 1.68
N THR A 450 28.90 3.69 0.93
CA THR A 450 29.52 3.72 -0.41
C THR A 450 28.62 3.05 -1.43
N ILE A 451 28.59 3.61 -2.67
CA ILE A 451 27.99 3.01 -3.86
C ILE A 451 28.99 2.98 -5.02
N LYS A 452 28.86 2.03 -5.93
CA LYS A 452 29.48 2.05 -7.26
C LYS A 452 28.43 2.50 -8.27
N VAL A 453 28.70 3.54 -9.02
CA VAL A 453 27.69 4.23 -9.83
C VAL A 453 28.22 4.71 -11.16
N LYS A 454 27.41 4.60 -12.20
CA LYS A 454 27.61 5.21 -13.53
C LYS A 454 26.67 6.40 -13.75
N ASP A 455 25.48 6.34 -13.15
CA ASP A 455 24.48 7.42 -13.27
C ASP A 455 23.74 7.60 -11.94
N LEU A 456 23.82 8.79 -11.36
CA LEU A 456 23.04 9.21 -10.20
C LEU A 456 22.30 10.49 -10.54
N ARG A 457 20.97 10.48 -10.45
CA ARG A 457 20.14 11.63 -10.82
C ARG A 457 18.86 11.75 -10.02
N LEU A 458 18.39 12.95 -9.81
CA LEU A 458 17.00 13.21 -9.45
C LEU A 458 16.16 13.32 -10.70
N ARG A 459 14.96 12.77 -10.66
CA ARG A 459 14.00 12.78 -11.78
C ARG A 459 12.65 13.26 -11.31
N LEU A 460 12.19 14.38 -11.87
CA LEU A 460 10.77 14.70 -11.87
C LEU A 460 10.13 13.96 -13.03
N GLN A 461 9.39 12.90 -12.74
CA GLN A 461 8.81 11.97 -13.71
C GLN A 461 7.32 12.23 -13.88
N PHE A 462 6.87 12.25 -15.15
CA PHE A 462 5.46 12.33 -15.53
C PHE A 462 5.06 11.02 -16.21
N GLU A 463 3.94 10.44 -15.80
CA GLU A 463 3.45 9.13 -16.29
C GLU A 463 2.01 9.24 -16.76
N GLY A 464 1.63 8.42 -17.75
CA GLY A 464 0.26 8.32 -18.26
C GLY A 464 0.05 9.11 -19.54
N ALA A 465 -0.91 10.02 -19.59
CA ALA A 465 -1.30 10.76 -20.79
C ALA A 465 -0.33 11.91 -21.12
N VAL A 466 0.94 11.59 -21.39
CA VAL A 466 2.04 12.56 -21.59
C VAL A 466 2.30 12.97 -23.05
N ASP A 467 1.59 12.42 -24.03
CA ASP A 467 1.86 12.62 -25.48
C ASP A 467 1.85 14.10 -25.89
N LYS A 468 0.95 14.88 -25.29
CA LYS A 468 0.78 16.32 -25.59
C LYS A 468 1.50 17.25 -24.59
N PHE A 469 2.43 16.73 -23.81
CA PHE A 469 3.23 17.54 -22.88
C PHE A 469 4.10 18.54 -23.64
N LYS A 470 4.18 19.75 -23.11
CA LYS A 470 5.17 20.74 -23.54
C LYS A 470 6.26 20.78 -22.47
N LEU A 471 7.36 20.06 -22.72
CA LEU A 471 8.56 20.15 -21.89
C LEU A 471 9.31 21.45 -22.20
N PRO A 472 10.05 22.02 -21.23
CA PRO A 472 10.89 23.18 -21.49
C PRO A 472 11.98 22.83 -22.50
N THR A 473 12.24 23.75 -23.44
CA THR A 473 13.29 23.60 -24.47
C THR A 473 14.69 23.83 -23.93
N LYS A 474 14.80 24.61 -22.85
CA LYS A 474 16.03 24.82 -22.09
C LYS A 474 15.78 24.44 -20.62
N SER A 475 16.73 23.77 -20.03
CA SER A 475 16.73 23.39 -18.61
C SER A 475 18.08 23.76 -18.01
N GLU A 476 18.07 24.84 -17.25
CA GLU A 476 19.26 25.37 -16.59
C GLU A 476 18.99 25.52 -15.09
N LEU A 477 20.01 25.26 -14.28
CA LEU A 477 19.95 25.52 -12.84
C LEU A 477 19.63 26.99 -12.59
N ASN A 478 18.91 27.23 -11.52
CA ASN A 478 18.49 28.56 -11.08
C ASN A 478 17.56 29.34 -12.03
N GLN A 479 17.17 28.75 -13.15
CA GLN A 479 16.16 29.33 -14.05
C GLN A 479 14.79 28.67 -13.84
N PRO A 480 13.69 29.45 -13.89
CA PRO A 480 12.35 28.89 -13.82
C PRO A 480 12.05 28.04 -15.06
N MET A 481 11.51 26.87 -14.87
CA MET A 481 11.07 25.95 -15.92
C MET A 481 9.58 25.72 -15.80
N THR A 482 8.87 25.71 -16.94
CA THR A 482 7.44 25.44 -16.97
C THR A 482 7.17 24.23 -17.83
N VAL A 483 6.43 23.27 -17.28
CA VAL A 483 5.81 22.17 -18.01
C VAL A 483 4.32 22.44 -18.09
N SER A 484 3.77 22.45 -19.30
CA SER A 484 2.33 22.68 -19.52
C SER A 484 1.64 21.42 -20.02
N SER A 485 0.50 21.12 -19.43
CA SER A 485 -0.32 19.94 -19.76
C SER A 485 -1.81 20.22 -19.58
N GLY A 486 -2.49 20.48 -20.67
CA GLY A 486 -3.90 20.89 -20.65
C GLY A 486 -4.08 22.23 -19.95
N ARG A 487 -4.82 22.21 -18.83
CA ARG A 487 -5.05 23.41 -18.00
C ARG A 487 -4.05 23.54 -16.85
N VAL A 488 -3.14 22.57 -16.69
CA VAL A 488 -2.22 22.53 -15.55
C VAL A 488 -0.82 22.94 -15.98
N ASN A 489 -0.23 23.85 -15.24
CA ASN A 489 1.13 24.28 -15.36
C ASN A 489 1.92 23.86 -14.12
N ILE A 490 3.08 23.28 -14.34
CA ILE A 490 4.04 22.91 -13.33
C ILE A 490 5.24 23.83 -13.49
N ASN A 491 5.48 24.68 -12.51
CA ASN A 491 6.63 25.54 -12.46
C ASN A 491 7.66 24.94 -11.49
N LEU A 492 8.87 24.72 -11.98
CA LEU A 492 9.98 24.17 -11.21
C LEU A 492 11.15 25.14 -11.27
N LYS A 493 11.77 25.37 -10.12
CA LYS A 493 13.03 26.08 -10.02
C LYS A 493 13.96 25.32 -9.08
N ILE A 494 15.24 25.22 -9.45
CA ILE A 494 16.32 24.60 -8.67
C ILE A 494 17.30 25.69 -8.28
N PRO A 495 17.07 26.42 -7.15
CA PRO A 495 17.91 27.55 -6.76
C PRO A 495 19.27 27.11 -6.22
N HIS A 496 19.40 25.84 -5.81
CA HIS A 496 20.63 25.29 -5.27
C HIS A 496 20.74 23.81 -5.61
N ALA A 497 21.86 23.40 -6.16
CA ALA A 497 22.18 22.01 -6.41
C ALA A 497 23.69 21.81 -6.32
N VAL A 498 24.12 21.07 -5.32
CA VAL A 498 25.51 20.67 -5.12
C VAL A 498 25.55 19.17 -4.82
N PHE A 499 26.49 18.48 -5.41
CA PHE A 499 26.80 17.09 -5.10
C PHE A 499 28.32 16.89 -5.20
N SER A 500 29.01 17.02 -4.07
CA SER A 500 30.49 17.01 -4.02
C SER A 500 31.09 18.08 -4.96
N HIS A 501 32.00 17.69 -5.82
CA HIS A 501 32.63 18.56 -6.84
C HIS A 501 32.12 18.27 -8.25
N GLU A 502 31.04 17.47 -8.38
CA GLU A 502 30.53 17.10 -9.68
C GLU A 502 29.77 18.26 -10.34
N PRO A 503 29.94 18.48 -11.63
CA PRO A 503 29.14 19.44 -12.38
C PRO A 503 27.70 18.93 -12.48
N ILE A 504 26.74 19.70 -11.96
CA ILE A 504 25.33 19.36 -12.06
C ILE A 504 24.80 19.84 -13.39
N THR A 505 24.18 18.94 -14.14
CA THR A 505 23.53 19.24 -15.43
C THR A 505 22.06 18.87 -15.40
N MET A 506 21.30 19.43 -16.33
CA MET A 506 19.88 19.13 -16.47
C MET A 506 19.54 18.69 -17.88
N GLU A 507 18.60 17.77 -17.98
CA GLU A 507 18.06 17.33 -19.26
C GLU A 507 16.55 17.09 -19.17
N THR A 508 15.87 17.21 -20.28
CA THR A 508 14.45 16.81 -20.42
C THR A 508 14.34 15.76 -21.50
N GLY A 509 13.37 14.84 -21.33
CA GLY A 509 13.20 13.78 -22.31
C GLY A 509 11.90 13.02 -22.15
N ARG A 510 11.76 12.02 -23.05
CA ARG A 510 10.63 11.09 -23.07
C ARG A 510 11.14 9.66 -23.25
N ALA A 511 10.45 8.72 -22.62
CA ALA A 511 10.69 7.29 -22.80
C ALA A 511 9.35 6.54 -22.67
N GLY A 512 8.85 5.96 -23.76
CA GLY A 512 7.53 5.33 -23.79
C GLY A 512 6.43 6.29 -23.36
N ASN A 513 5.62 5.88 -22.37
CA ASN A 513 4.53 6.68 -21.81
C ASN A 513 4.97 7.57 -20.63
N THR A 514 6.25 7.92 -20.58
CA THR A 514 6.81 8.81 -19.55
C THR A 514 7.48 10.02 -20.19
N ALA A 515 7.41 11.16 -19.49
CA ALA A 515 8.21 12.35 -19.75
C ALA A 515 8.97 12.69 -18.46
N TYR A 516 10.10 13.38 -18.55
CA TYR A 516 10.89 13.67 -17.37
C TYR A 516 11.75 14.93 -17.48
N ILE A 517 12.10 15.47 -16.31
CA ILE A 517 13.18 16.42 -16.11
C ILE A 517 14.18 15.70 -15.18
N ASN A 518 15.42 15.53 -15.63
CA ASN A 518 16.52 15.01 -14.83
C ASN A 518 17.43 16.13 -14.33
N ILE A 519 17.86 16.02 -13.09
CA ILE A 519 18.98 16.76 -12.49
C ILE A 519 20.06 15.71 -12.30
N ILE A 520 21.11 15.75 -13.09
CA ILE A 520 22.17 14.75 -13.15
C ILE A 520 23.23 15.15 -12.15
N LEU A 521 23.41 14.30 -11.13
CA LEU A 521 24.37 14.50 -10.04
C LEU A 521 25.73 13.88 -10.36
N TYR A 522 25.70 12.79 -11.11
CA TYR A 522 26.86 12.14 -11.70
C TYR A 522 26.44 11.35 -12.93
N ARG A 523 27.24 11.40 -13.97
CA ARG A 523 27.14 10.50 -15.13
C ARG A 523 28.49 10.34 -15.79
N GLY A 524 28.97 9.08 -15.91
CA GLY A 524 30.27 8.80 -16.51
C GLY A 524 30.68 7.34 -16.32
N GLU A 525 31.99 7.10 -16.37
CA GLU A 525 32.56 5.80 -16.05
C GLU A 525 32.20 5.38 -14.62
N GLU A 526 32.13 4.05 -14.39
CA GLU A 526 31.81 3.53 -13.07
C GLU A 526 32.84 4.01 -12.04
N LYS A 527 32.36 4.71 -11.00
CA LYS A 527 33.20 5.11 -9.88
C LYS A 527 32.56 4.77 -8.53
N GLU A 528 33.37 4.72 -7.52
CA GLU A 528 32.96 4.60 -6.14
C GLU A 528 32.71 5.97 -5.52
N ILE A 529 31.53 6.16 -4.93
CA ILE A 529 31.18 7.37 -4.18
C ILE A 529 30.99 6.99 -2.72
N ASN A 530 31.83 7.56 -1.84
CA ASN A 530 31.71 7.44 -0.39
C ASN A 530 31.05 8.70 0.19
N PHE A 531 29.82 8.57 0.65
CA PHE A 531 29.03 9.69 1.16
C PHE A 531 29.61 10.33 2.42
N THR A 532 30.46 9.63 3.19
CA THR A 532 31.11 10.23 4.37
C THR A 532 32.20 11.23 3.99
N GLN A 533 32.70 11.18 2.76
CA GLN A 533 33.74 12.06 2.24
C GLN A 533 33.18 13.28 1.50
N ILE A 534 31.87 13.37 1.33
CA ILE A 534 31.21 14.48 0.63
C ILE A 534 31.01 15.64 1.62
N ASN A 535 31.50 16.81 1.26
CA ASN A 535 31.31 18.01 2.07
C ASN A 535 29.94 18.64 1.90
N GLU A 536 29.33 18.52 0.70
CA GLU A 536 28.02 19.02 0.43
C GLU A 536 27.32 18.13 -0.60
N ALA A 537 26.07 17.72 -0.28
CA ALA A 537 25.17 17.01 -1.16
C ALA A 537 23.73 17.42 -0.84
N ALA A 538 23.32 18.55 -1.35
CA ALA A 538 21.99 19.11 -1.12
C ALA A 538 21.43 19.72 -2.41
N ILE A 539 20.18 19.40 -2.74
CA ILE A 539 19.45 19.95 -3.87
C ILE A 539 18.17 20.58 -3.35
N ILE A 540 18.01 21.88 -3.54
CA ILE A 540 16.80 22.63 -3.17
C ILE A 540 15.97 22.88 -4.42
N PHE A 541 14.65 22.70 -4.30
CA PHE A 541 13.72 23.02 -5.37
C PHE A 541 12.48 23.74 -4.85
N ALA A 542 11.94 24.62 -5.66
CA ALA A 542 10.62 25.19 -5.51
C ALA A 542 9.73 24.67 -6.66
N LEU A 543 8.58 24.12 -6.30
CA LEU A 543 7.60 23.54 -7.23
C LEU A 543 6.25 24.20 -7.01
N SER A 544 5.64 24.71 -8.09
CA SER A 544 4.27 25.21 -8.06
C SER A 544 3.42 24.50 -9.10
N VAL A 545 2.29 23.97 -8.69
CA VAL A 545 1.28 23.36 -9.58
C VAL A 545 0.01 24.23 -9.55
N SER A 546 -0.38 24.73 -10.71
CA SER A 546 -1.51 25.65 -10.82
C SER A 546 -2.30 25.44 -12.11
N SER A 547 -3.55 25.92 -12.14
CA SER A 547 -4.35 26.01 -13.38
C SER A 547 -4.23 27.39 -14.06
N GLN A 548 -3.39 28.26 -13.55
CA GLN A 548 -3.07 29.57 -14.11
C GLN A 548 -1.62 29.59 -14.58
N GLN A 549 -1.32 30.43 -15.56
CA GLN A 549 0.04 30.65 -15.99
C GLN A 549 0.76 31.52 -14.96
N THR A 550 1.54 30.88 -14.08
CA THR A 550 2.34 31.53 -13.04
C THR A 550 3.81 31.17 -13.27
N SER A 551 4.71 31.99 -12.76
CA SER A 551 6.14 31.68 -12.69
C SER A 551 6.63 31.85 -11.25
N ILE A 552 7.77 31.25 -10.92
CA ILE A 552 8.44 31.45 -9.64
C ILE A 552 9.56 32.47 -9.88
N PRO A 553 9.37 33.75 -9.56
CA PRO A 553 10.37 34.79 -9.79
C PRO A 553 11.65 34.55 -8.98
N ASN A 554 12.79 34.96 -9.53
CA ASN A 554 14.08 34.82 -8.86
C ASN A 554 14.14 35.58 -7.52
N SER A 555 13.54 36.76 -7.48
CA SER A 555 13.52 37.62 -6.29
C SER A 555 12.73 37.04 -5.09
N GLN A 556 11.97 35.96 -5.31
CA GLN A 556 11.19 35.32 -4.26
C GLN A 556 11.92 34.17 -3.56
N LEU A 557 13.05 33.73 -4.09
CA LEU A 557 13.83 32.61 -3.54
C LEU A 557 15.21 33.10 -3.11
N SER A 558 15.55 32.88 -1.85
CA SER A 558 16.88 33.11 -1.32
C SER A 558 17.45 31.84 -0.70
N ILE A 559 18.75 31.65 -0.89
CA ILE A 559 19.50 30.53 -0.33
C ILE A 559 20.64 31.10 0.52
N VAL A 560 20.73 30.62 1.75
CA VAL A 560 21.86 30.86 2.62
C VAL A 560 22.57 29.53 2.81
N ASN A 561 23.76 29.42 2.28
CA ASN A 561 24.57 28.21 2.39
C ASN A 561 25.71 28.46 3.41
N SER A 562 25.74 27.64 4.44
CA SER A 562 26.81 27.56 5.41
C SER A 562 27.52 26.20 5.29
N GLN A 563 28.70 26.06 5.88
CA GLN A 563 29.42 24.77 5.83
C GLN A 563 28.65 23.58 6.40
N SER A 564 27.66 23.82 7.24
CA SER A 564 26.86 22.76 7.90
C SER A 564 25.43 22.63 7.41
N ARG A 565 24.86 23.70 6.85
CA ARG A 565 23.42 23.78 6.51
C ARG A 565 23.18 24.54 5.22
N VAL A 566 22.08 24.18 4.55
CA VAL A 566 21.49 24.96 3.45
C VAL A 566 20.10 25.41 3.90
N ASP A 567 19.93 26.72 4.00
CA ASP A 567 18.69 27.37 4.37
C ASP A 567 18.06 27.98 3.13
N ALA A 568 16.82 27.61 2.86
CA ALA A 568 16.04 28.08 1.72
C ALA A 568 14.80 28.84 2.19
N HIS A 569 14.57 30.01 1.62
CA HIS A 569 13.41 30.84 1.92
C HIS A 569 12.67 31.18 0.63
N TRP A 570 11.36 30.97 0.62
CA TRP A 570 10.48 31.34 -0.47
C TRP A 570 9.43 32.32 0.00
N LEU A 571 9.59 33.58 -0.40
CA LEU A 571 8.57 34.62 -0.21
C LEU A 571 7.54 34.51 -1.35
N ARG A 572 6.32 34.21 -0.99
CA ARG A 572 5.24 34.01 -1.95
C ARG A 572 4.55 35.35 -2.31
N PRO A 573 3.75 35.39 -3.39
CA PRO A 573 3.05 36.61 -3.81
C PRO A 573 2.10 37.18 -2.74
N ASP A 574 1.57 36.34 -1.86
CA ASP A 574 0.68 36.73 -0.74
C ASP A 574 1.45 37.18 0.52
N GLN A 575 2.76 37.40 0.39
CA GLN A 575 3.69 37.77 1.47
C GLN A 575 3.92 36.69 2.52
N SER A 576 3.35 35.47 2.36
CA SER A 576 3.69 34.35 3.23
C SER A 576 5.07 33.81 2.87
N GLN A 577 5.82 33.40 3.89
CA GLN A 577 7.17 32.83 3.71
C GLN A 577 7.20 31.37 4.10
N MET A 578 7.73 30.52 3.22
CA MET A 578 8.14 29.17 3.52
C MET A 578 9.65 29.12 3.70
N SER A 579 10.10 28.52 4.79
CA SER A 579 11.53 28.35 5.10
C SER A 579 11.83 26.88 5.37
N LEU A 580 12.90 26.38 4.77
CA LEU A 580 13.34 25.00 4.91
C LEU A 580 14.85 24.99 5.14
N SER A 581 15.29 24.30 6.17
CA SER A 581 16.71 24.16 6.53
C SER A 581 17.08 22.69 6.59
N VAL A 582 18.15 22.31 5.89
CA VAL A 582 18.65 20.93 5.81
C VAL A 582 20.15 20.87 6.00
N PRO A 583 20.72 19.74 6.47
CA PRO A 583 22.17 19.57 6.54
C PRO A 583 22.78 19.60 5.14
N ALA A 584 23.90 20.35 4.98
CA ALA A 584 24.66 20.40 3.74
C ALA A 584 25.38 19.06 3.47
N LYS A 585 25.97 18.46 4.53
CA LYS A 585 26.72 17.20 4.45
C LYS A 585 25.81 15.99 4.55
N PRO A 586 26.12 14.89 3.86
CA PRO A 586 25.51 13.60 4.15
C PRO A 586 25.69 13.18 5.60
N LEU A 587 24.62 12.82 6.26
CA LEU A 587 24.57 12.35 7.64
C LEU A 587 23.78 11.02 7.69
N SER A 588 23.84 10.28 8.82
CA SER A 588 22.89 9.18 9.00
C SER A 588 21.45 9.71 8.95
N SER A 589 20.52 8.89 8.47
CA SER A 589 19.11 9.28 8.26
C SER A 589 18.46 9.83 9.54
N GLY A 590 18.82 9.28 10.71
CA GLY A 590 18.38 9.80 12.00
C GLY A 590 18.89 11.21 12.30
N LYS A 591 20.19 11.46 12.05
CA LYS A 591 20.82 12.78 12.25
C LYS A 591 20.29 13.82 11.25
N GLN A 592 20.04 13.43 9.99
CA GLN A 592 19.43 14.33 9.01
C GLN A 592 18.06 14.82 9.47
N LYS A 593 17.21 13.90 9.94
CA LYS A 593 15.88 14.23 10.44
C LYS A 593 15.92 15.15 11.66
N ALA A 594 16.86 14.93 12.56
CA ALA A 594 17.03 15.78 13.74
C ALA A 594 17.58 17.19 13.39
N ALA A 595 18.43 17.29 12.37
CA ALA A 595 19.06 18.54 11.95
C ALA A 595 18.15 19.40 11.05
N ALA A 596 17.21 18.79 10.31
CA ALA A 596 16.33 19.52 9.41
C ALA A 596 15.21 20.27 10.18
N SER A 597 14.78 21.42 9.64
CA SER A 597 13.65 22.20 10.19
C SER A 597 12.91 22.93 9.09
N ALA A 598 11.66 23.30 9.37
CA ALA A 598 10.83 24.08 8.47
C ALA A 598 9.95 25.08 9.24
N GLU A 599 9.67 26.22 8.62
CA GLU A 599 8.83 27.27 9.14
C GLU A 599 7.88 27.79 8.07
N TYR A 600 6.64 28.07 8.44
CA TYR A 600 5.66 28.75 7.62
C TYR A 600 5.11 29.95 8.39
N GLY A 601 5.54 31.15 8.00
CA GLY A 601 5.37 32.34 8.81
C GLY A 601 6.01 32.13 10.19
N VAL A 602 5.20 32.21 11.26
CA VAL A 602 5.65 32.00 12.66
C VAL A 602 5.36 30.58 13.16
N THR A 603 4.85 29.70 12.33
CA THR A 603 4.44 28.33 12.72
C THR A 603 5.45 27.30 12.25
N ASN A 604 5.63 26.23 13.03
CA ASN A 604 6.34 25.04 12.58
C ASN A 604 5.36 24.07 11.91
N PRO A 605 5.40 23.95 10.54
CA PRO A 605 4.46 23.10 9.81
C PRO A 605 4.71 21.60 10.03
N TRP A 606 5.83 21.21 10.65
CA TRP A 606 6.20 19.81 10.95
C TRP A 606 5.71 19.35 12.33
N LYS A 607 5.02 20.22 13.07
CA LYS A 607 4.25 19.81 14.25
C LYS A 607 2.84 19.36 13.85
N SER A 608 2.30 18.43 14.61
CA SER A 608 0.91 17.98 14.44
C SER A 608 -0.04 19.17 14.41
N PRO A 609 -1.10 19.17 13.55
CA PRO A 609 -2.12 20.21 13.55
C PRO A 609 -2.73 20.47 14.92
N MET A 610 -2.88 19.45 15.78
CA MET A 610 -3.35 19.59 17.16
C MET A 610 -2.37 20.31 18.09
N ASP A 611 -1.07 20.28 17.77
CA ASP A 611 -0.03 20.92 18.59
C ASP A 611 0.30 22.35 18.13
N ARG A 612 -0.27 22.79 16.98
CA ARG A 612 -0.10 24.17 16.45
C ARG A 612 -1.01 25.19 17.14
N VAL A 613 -2.03 24.74 17.85
CA VAL A 613 -3.04 25.56 18.50
C VAL A 613 -2.70 25.84 19.98
N ARG A 614 -1.53 25.41 20.44
CA ARG A 614 -1.05 25.67 21.81
C ARG A 614 -0.10 26.83 21.86
#